data_5aa49da487b00b2136fb298191d7a042
#
_entry.id   5aa49da487b00b2136fb298191d7a042
#
_cell.length_a   1.000
_cell.length_b   1.000
_cell.length_c   1.000
_cell.angle_alpha   90.00
_cell.angle_beta   90.00
_cell.angle_gamma   90.00
#
_symmetry.space_group_name_H-M   'P 1'
#
loop_
_entity.id
_entity.type
_entity.pdbx_description
1 polymer ?
#
loop_
_entity_poly.entity_id
_entity_poly.type
_entity_poly.pdbx_seq_one_letter_code
_entity_poly.pdbx_strand_id
1 'polypeptide(L)'
;MAILTSEMESEPKSLYIIDSLMVHMNQNKIKYEIILNLLKGSSHGRQISKDIGMPLTTIQRSLKELEGENALDFDIEGKNRVYMLRKNIITKKYVFSAENYKLLKLLQTYPGIDPVINDIAGKSSSPLVVLFGSYAKFSASKSSDIDVYVEGHNEKEKQVLEAISSKVNVKLGRFDIDSLLIKEIILNHVIIKGVEEFYGRIGFFEEAE
;
A
#
# COMPACT_ATOMS: atom_id res chain seq x y z
N MET A 1 18.67 15.06 62.08
CA MET A 1 19.22 15.66 60.87
C MET A 1 19.10 14.62 59.76
N ALA A 2 17.97 14.56 59.07
CA ALA A 2 17.64 13.58 58.04
C ALA A 2 17.86 14.22 56.68
N ILE A 3 18.74 13.66 55.89
CA ILE A 3 19.06 14.07 54.53
C ILE A 3 18.03 13.42 53.61
N LEU A 4 17.15 14.24 53.05
CA LEU A 4 16.24 13.85 51.94
C LEU A 4 17.07 13.89 50.65
N THR A 5 17.45 12.72 50.15
CA THR A 5 17.93 12.56 48.80
C THR A 5 16.71 12.44 47.86
N SER A 6 16.50 13.47 47.06
CA SER A 6 15.53 13.45 45.99
C SER A 6 16.02 12.49 44.88
N GLU A 7 15.41 11.33 44.77
CA GLU A 7 15.53 10.49 43.60
C GLU A 7 14.75 11.19 42.43
N MET A 8 15.50 11.80 41.55
CA MET A 8 14.99 12.13 40.22
C MET A 8 14.82 10.81 39.44
N GLU A 9 13.59 10.32 39.38
CA GLU A 9 13.21 9.25 38.45
C GLU A 9 13.49 9.72 37.04
N SER A 10 14.57 9.19 36.46
CA SER A 10 14.83 9.35 35.02
C SER A 10 13.79 8.50 34.26
N GLU A 11 12.89 9.16 33.53
CA GLU A 11 11.97 8.47 32.62
C GLU A 11 12.75 7.48 31.73
N PRO A 12 12.21 6.28 31.49
CA PRO A 12 12.94 5.25 30.78
C PRO A 12 13.19 5.68 29.34
N LYS A 13 14.46 5.65 28.92
CA LYS A 13 14.91 5.95 27.55
C LYS A 13 14.11 5.20 26.46
N SER A 14 13.45 4.09 26.82
CA SER A 14 12.55 3.33 25.96
C SER A 14 11.33 4.13 25.49
N LEU A 15 10.80 5.05 26.28
CA LEU A 15 9.64 5.86 25.93
C LEU A 15 9.97 6.84 24.80
N TYR A 16 11.13 7.50 24.87
CA TYR A 16 11.62 8.41 23.81
C TYR A 16 11.90 7.68 22.49
N ILE A 17 12.37 6.44 22.56
CA ILE A 17 12.62 5.61 21.37
C ILE A 17 11.27 5.23 20.71
N ILE A 18 10.28 4.85 21.51
CA ILE A 18 8.93 4.49 21.02
C ILE A 18 8.25 5.71 20.40
N ASP A 19 8.30 6.87 21.04
CA ASP A 19 7.73 8.11 20.50
C ASP A 19 8.43 8.55 19.21
N SER A 20 9.75 8.46 19.14
CA SER A 20 10.53 8.76 17.94
C SER A 20 10.18 7.79 16.78
N LEU A 21 10.03 6.51 17.07
CA LEU A 21 9.60 5.49 16.09
C LEU A 21 8.15 5.73 15.64
N MET A 22 7.26 6.09 16.56
CA MET A 22 5.87 6.41 16.23
C MET A 22 5.75 7.66 15.35
N VAL A 23 6.54 8.70 15.63
CA VAL A 23 6.61 9.92 14.79
C VAL A 23 7.17 9.59 13.41
N HIS A 24 8.23 8.79 13.32
CA HIS A 24 8.83 8.35 12.05
C HIS A 24 7.85 7.49 11.23
N MET A 25 7.14 6.56 11.88
CA MET A 25 6.11 5.75 11.21
C MET A 25 4.96 6.60 10.68
N ASN A 26 4.54 7.64 11.40
CA ASN A 26 3.48 8.54 10.94
C ASN A 26 3.92 9.42 9.75
N GLN A 27 5.17 9.87 9.71
CA GLN A 27 5.70 10.60 8.55
C GLN A 27 5.79 9.71 7.31
N ASN A 28 6.24 8.47 7.46
CA ASN A 28 6.30 7.52 6.34
C ASN A 28 4.90 7.14 5.82
N LYS A 29 3.88 7.06 6.68
CA LYS A 29 2.49 6.83 6.23
C LYS A 29 2.02 7.87 5.22
N ILE A 30 2.31 9.15 5.46
CA ILE A 30 1.93 10.23 4.54
C ILE A 30 2.68 10.09 3.21
N LYS A 31 3.97 9.75 3.24
CA LYS A 31 4.74 9.48 2.02
C LYS A 31 4.14 8.30 1.24
N TYR A 32 3.76 7.22 1.90
CA TYR A 32 3.11 6.08 1.24
C TYR A 32 1.75 6.44 0.63
N GLU A 33 0.91 7.22 1.32
CA GLU A 33 -0.36 7.70 0.75
C GLU A 33 -0.12 8.60 -0.49
N ILE A 34 0.91 9.45 -0.49
CA ILE A 34 1.30 10.26 -1.66
C ILE A 34 1.74 9.35 -2.81
N ILE A 35 2.59 8.36 -2.55
CA ILE A 35 3.04 7.39 -3.57
C ILE A 35 1.84 6.64 -4.17
N LEU A 36 0.93 6.11 -3.31
CA LEU A 36 -0.29 5.42 -3.75
C LEU A 36 -1.24 6.33 -4.57
N ASN A 37 -1.27 7.62 -4.26
CA ASN A 37 -2.04 8.60 -5.04
C ASN A 37 -1.41 8.81 -6.41
N LEU A 38 -0.09 9.01 -6.47
CA LEU A 38 0.66 9.25 -7.70
C LEU A 38 0.81 8.01 -8.60
N LEU A 39 0.60 6.80 -8.08
CA LEU A 39 0.47 5.58 -8.91
C LEU A 39 -0.74 5.63 -9.84
N LYS A 40 -1.77 6.42 -9.49
CA LYS A 40 -2.97 6.62 -10.32
C LYS A 40 -2.77 7.63 -11.45
N GLY A 41 -1.69 8.42 -11.37
CA GLY A 41 -1.32 9.45 -12.33
C GLY A 41 -0.67 10.66 -11.66
N SER A 42 -0.10 11.56 -12.48
CA SER A 42 0.48 12.81 -12.02
C SER A 42 -0.59 13.73 -11.38
N SER A 43 -0.20 14.49 -10.35
CA SER A 43 -1.13 15.35 -9.63
C SER A 43 -0.43 16.53 -8.96
N HIS A 44 -1.16 17.61 -8.74
CA HIS A 44 -0.64 18.78 -8.00
C HIS A 44 -0.97 18.70 -6.50
N GLY A 45 -0.13 19.32 -5.67
CA GLY A 45 -0.19 19.16 -4.21
C GLY A 45 -1.55 19.46 -3.57
N ARG A 46 -2.36 20.39 -4.13
CA ARG A 46 -3.72 20.67 -3.63
C ARG A 46 -4.68 19.50 -3.89
N GLN A 47 -4.57 18.85 -5.05
CA GLN A 47 -5.42 17.69 -5.36
C GLN A 47 -5.02 16.50 -4.47
N ILE A 48 -3.72 16.23 -4.32
CA ILE A 48 -3.20 15.20 -3.41
C ILE A 48 -3.70 15.45 -1.97
N SER A 49 -3.65 16.72 -1.49
CA SER A 49 -4.17 17.11 -0.17
C SER A 49 -5.65 16.78 0.00
N LYS A 50 -6.46 17.04 -1.03
CA LYS A 50 -7.90 16.74 -1.05
C LYS A 50 -8.15 15.23 -1.08
N ASP A 51 -7.44 14.48 -1.92
CA ASP A 51 -7.64 13.04 -2.13
C ASP A 51 -7.24 12.24 -0.88
N ILE A 52 -6.16 12.66 -0.20
CA ILE A 52 -5.66 12.00 1.02
C ILE A 52 -6.40 12.51 2.28
N GLY A 53 -7.07 13.66 2.21
CA GLY A 53 -7.73 14.29 3.37
C GLY A 53 -6.75 14.88 4.40
N MET A 54 -5.56 15.31 3.96
CA MET A 54 -4.51 15.85 4.83
C MET A 54 -4.24 17.33 4.54
N PRO A 55 -3.82 18.14 5.55
CA PRO A 55 -3.50 19.55 5.35
C PRO A 55 -2.46 19.76 4.25
N LEU A 56 -2.69 20.79 3.41
CA LEU A 56 -1.79 21.09 2.27
C LEU A 56 -0.32 21.30 2.71
N THR A 57 -0.10 21.96 3.85
CA THR A 57 1.25 22.18 4.40
C THR A 57 1.99 20.88 4.70
N THR A 58 1.27 19.89 5.23
CA THR A 58 1.82 18.55 5.50
C THR A 58 2.18 17.85 4.20
N ILE A 59 1.28 17.87 3.20
CA ILE A 59 1.53 17.30 1.88
C ILE A 59 2.73 17.99 1.21
N GLN A 60 2.81 19.32 1.22
CA GLN A 60 3.92 20.06 0.62
C GLN A 60 5.27 19.70 1.24
N ARG A 61 5.33 19.51 2.58
CA ARG A 61 6.54 19.07 3.26
C ARG A 61 6.96 17.68 2.79
N SER A 62 6.03 16.72 2.77
CA SER A 62 6.32 15.35 2.35
C SER A 62 6.66 15.24 0.86
N LEU A 63 6.04 16.06 -0.01
CA LEU A 63 6.42 16.16 -1.43
C LEU A 63 7.85 16.66 -1.60
N LYS A 64 8.24 17.71 -0.85
CA LYS A 64 9.61 18.23 -0.87
C LYS A 64 10.63 17.20 -0.34
N GLU A 65 10.29 16.43 0.67
CA GLU A 65 11.13 15.34 1.17
C GLU A 65 11.31 14.25 0.11
N LEU A 66 10.22 13.76 -0.51
CA LEU A 66 10.26 12.75 -1.56
C LEU A 66 11.01 13.23 -2.82
N GLU A 67 10.90 14.52 -3.17
CA GLU A 67 11.67 15.17 -4.24
C GLU A 67 13.17 15.15 -3.90
N GLY A 68 13.53 15.56 -2.66
CA GLY A 68 14.92 15.54 -2.17
C GLY A 68 15.52 14.12 -2.09
N GLU A 69 14.68 13.11 -1.85
CA GLU A 69 15.06 11.70 -1.86
C GLU A 69 15.10 11.08 -3.27
N ASN A 70 14.86 11.88 -4.30
CA ASN A 70 14.87 11.46 -5.71
C ASN A 70 13.77 10.43 -6.07
N ALA A 71 12.68 10.41 -5.31
CA ALA A 71 11.53 9.55 -5.57
C ALA A 71 10.50 10.19 -6.51
N LEU A 72 10.40 11.52 -6.49
CA LEU A 72 9.47 12.29 -7.30
C LEU A 72 10.19 13.23 -8.29
N ASP A 73 9.49 13.52 -9.38
CA ASP A 73 9.76 14.61 -10.29
C ASP A 73 8.54 15.53 -10.36
N PHE A 74 8.68 16.68 -11.04
CA PHE A 74 7.54 17.56 -11.28
C PHE A 74 7.71 18.32 -12.60
N ASP A 75 6.59 18.61 -13.23
CA ASP A 75 6.46 19.58 -14.31
C ASP A 75 5.79 20.86 -13.80
N ILE A 76 6.00 21.96 -14.51
CA ILE A 76 5.36 23.23 -14.21
C ILE A 76 4.21 23.47 -15.17
N GLU A 77 2.99 23.43 -14.66
CA GLU A 77 1.78 23.78 -15.39
C GLU A 77 1.20 25.12 -14.88
N GLY A 78 1.44 26.17 -15.64
CA GLY A 78 1.10 27.53 -15.24
C GLY A 78 1.86 27.98 -13.97
N LYS A 79 1.16 28.10 -12.83
CA LYS A 79 1.78 28.46 -11.53
C LYS A 79 1.89 27.26 -10.57
N ASN A 80 1.52 26.06 -11.00
CA ASN A 80 1.48 24.88 -10.14
C ASN A 80 2.56 23.88 -10.54
N ARG A 81 3.08 23.15 -9.54
CA ARG A 81 3.88 21.95 -9.77
C ARG A 81 2.96 20.74 -9.85
N VAL A 82 3.10 19.95 -10.89
CA VAL A 82 2.44 18.65 -11.09
C VAL A 82 3.47 17.56 -10.84
N TYR A 83 3.29 16.81 -9.77
CA TYR A 83 4.23 15.79 -9.32
C TYR A 83 3.96 14.46 -9.98
N MET A 84 5.03 13.70 -10.24
CA MET A 84 5.00 12.35 -10.81
C MET A 84 6.07 11.46 -10.17
N LEU A 85 5.88 10.16 -10.25
CA LEU A 85 6.86 9.17 -9.78
C LEU A 85 8.01 9.06 -10.75
N ARG A 86 9.26 9.10 -10.26
CA ARG A 86 10.43 8.76 -11.06
C ARG A 86 10.50 7.26 -11.35
N LYS A 87 11.09 6.88 -12.48
CA LYS A 87 11.31 5.49 -12.87
C LYS A 87 12.70 5.02 -12.43
N ASN A 88 12.94 4.94 -11.10
CA ASN A 88 14.23 4.56 -10.54
C ASN A 88 14.09 3.58 -9.36
N ILE A 89 15.22 3.06 -8.88
CA ILE A 89 15.27 2.06 -7.80
C ILE A 89 14.71 2.61 -6.47
N ILE A 90 14.88 3.89 -6.19
CA ILE A 90 14.38 4.52 -4.95
C ILE A 90 12.87 4.53 -4.97
N THR A 91 12.27 5.01 -6.05
CA THR A 91 10.82 5.01 -6.25
C THR A 91 10.26 3.58 -6.23
N LYS A 92 10.95 2.61 -6.86
CA LYS A 92 10.56 1.19 -6.83
C LYS A 92 10.45 0.70 -5.38
N LYS A 93 11.41 1.04 -4.51
CA LYS A 93 11.35 0.66 -3.09
C LYS A 93 10.24 1.37 -2.33
N TYR A 94 9.99 2.66 -2.60
CA TYR A 94 8.86 3.39 -2.04
C TYR A 94 7.52 2.78 -2.44
N VAL A 95 7.34 2.43 -3.71
CA VAL A 95 6.11 1.79 -4.22
C VAL A 95 5.87 0.45 -3.52
N PHE A 96 6.90 -0.40 -3.41
CA PHE A 96 6.75 -1.69 -2.72
C PHE A 96 6.40 -1.53 -1.24
N SER A 97 7.01 -0.54 -0.57
CA SER A 97 6.68 -0.22 0.82
C SER A 97 5.27 0.34 0.97
N ALA A 98 4.82 1.16 0.01
CA ALA A 98 3.48 1.72 -0.01
C ALA A 98 2.39 0.65 -0.25
N GLU A 99 2.66 -0.36 -1.08
CA GLU A 99 1.75 -1.49 -1.26
C GLU A 99 1.66 -2.38 0.00
N ASN A 100 2.78 -2.66 0.65
CA ASN A 100 2.77 -3.36 1.94
C ASN A 100 2.01 -2.55 3.02
N TYR A 101 2.20 -1.23 3.05
CA TYR A 101 1.43 -0.34 3.92
C TYR A 101 -0.07 -0.40 3.60
N LYS A 102 -0.46 -0.46 2.34
CA LYS A 102 -1.86 -0.57 1.91
C LYS A 102 -2.51 -1.86 2.40
N LEU A 103 -1.79 -2.99 2.37
CA LEU A 103 -2.24 -4.26 2.96
C LEU A 103 -2.43 -4.11 4.48
N LEU A 104 -1.46 -3.55 5.20
CA LEU A 104 -1.60 -3.30 6.65
C LEU A 104 -2.80 -2.40 6.97
N LYS A 105 -3.02 -1.35 6.19
CA LYS A 105 -4.19 -0.45 6.31
C LYS A 105 -5.50 -1.20 6.11
N LEU A 106 -5.56 -2.13 5.13
CA LEU A 106 -6.71 -2.99 4.91
C LEU A 106 -7.02 -3.85 6.14
N LEU A 107 -6.02 -4.56 6.68
CA LEU A 107 -6.17 -5.44 7.85
C LEU A 107 -6.61 -4.64 9.10
N GLN A 108 -6.10 -3.42 9.28
CA GLN A 108 -6.54 -2.51 10.34
C GLN A 108 -7.98 -2.02 10.16
N THR A 109 -8.40 -1.80 8.91
CA THR A 109 -9.77 -1.36 8.60
C THR A 109 -10.79 -2.49 8.75
N TYR A 110 -10.39 -3.72 8.43
CA TYR A 110 -11.23 -4.91 8.45
C TYR A 110 -10.59 -6.04 9.29
N PRO A 111 -10.51 -5.91 10.63
CA PRO A 111 -9.76 -6.87 11.46
C PRO A 111 -10.29 -8.30 11.41
N GLY A 112 -11.53 -8.50 10.93
CA GLY A 112 -12.11 -9.84 10.78
C GLY A 112 -11.60 -10.66 9.60
N ILE A 113 -10.84 -10.06 8.65
CA ILE A 113 -10.32 -10.78 7.48
C ILE A 113 -8.86 -11.23 7.65
N ASP A 114 -8.17 -10.76 8.68
CA ASP A 114 -6.76 -11.06 8.91
C ASP A 114 -6.46 -12.59 8.89
N PRO A 115 -7.18 -13.47 9.59
CA PRO A 115 -6.92 -14.90 9.53
C PRO A 115 -7.11 -15.47 8.11
N VAL A 116 -8.12 -14.98 7.37
CA VAL A 116 -8.41 -15.44 6.01
C VAL A 116 -7.27 -15.03 5.05
N ILE A 117 -6.83 -13.78 5.12
CA ILE A 117 -5.73 -13.28 4.27
C ILE A 117 -4.42 -14.01 4.60
N ASN A 118 -4.14 -14.27 5.88
CA ASN A 118 -2.96 -15.04 6.30
C ASN A 118 -2.99 -16.48 5.76
N ASP A 119 -4.13 -17.14 5.84
CA ASP A 119 -4.32 -18.49 5.30
C ASP A 119 -4.18 -18.53 3.77
N ILE A 120 -4.73 -17.54 3.06
CA ILE A 120 -4.58 -17.41 1.60
C ILE A 120 -3.09 -17.24 1.25
N ALA A 121 -2.38 -16.33 1.93
CA ALA A 121 -0.96 -16.09 1.70
C ALA A 121 -0.10 -17.33 1.91
N GLY A 122 -0.41 -18.12 2.96
CA GLY A 122 0.34 -19.32 3.33
C GLY A 122 0.02 -20.56 2.47
N LYS A 123 -1.22 -20.71 2.01
CA LYS A 123 -1.67 -21.88 1.25
C LYS A 123 -1.50 -21.71 -0.26
N SER A 124 -1.41 -20.49 -0.76
CA SER A 124 -1.19 -20.26 -2.19
C SER A 124 0.27 -20.53 -2.59
N SER A 125 0.44 -21.36 -3.62
CA SER A 125 1.72 -21.62 -4.29
C SER A 125 2.04 -20.59 -5.37
N SER A 126 1.06 -19.79 -5.80
CA SER A 126 1.24 -18.75 -6.82
C SER A 126 2.24 -17.68 -6.39
N PRO A 127 3.07 -17.15 -7.31
CA PRO A 127 3.93 -16.01 -7.04
C PRO A 127 3.16 -14.71 -6.90
N LEU A 128 1.93 -14.62 -7.42
CA LEU A 128 1.09 -13.42 -7.40
C LEU A 128 -0.31 -13.72 -6.89
N VAL A 129 -0.69 -13.07 -5.78
CA VAL A 129 -2.01 -13.14 -5.16
C VAL A 129 -2.48 -11.74 -4.84
N VAL A 130 -3.64 -11.35 -5.38
CA VAL A 130 -4.15 -9.97 -5.30
C VAL A 130 -5.60 -9.97 -4.84
N LEU A 131 -5.91 -9.21 -3.82
CA LEU A 131 -7.27 -8.89 -3.41
C LEU A 131 -7.82 -7.77 -4.31
N PHE A 132 -9.05 -7.92 -4.78
CA PHE A 132 -9.73 -6.92 -5.60
C PHE A 132 -11.19 -6.72 -5.13
N GLY A 133 -12.04 -6.05 -5.89
CA GLY A 133 -13.43 -5.83 -5.52
C GLY A 133 -13.61 -4.85 -4.36
N SER A 134 -14.64 -5.07 -3.53
CA SER A 134 -15.08 -4.13 -2.50
C SER A 134 -14.05 -3.90 -1.39
N TYR A 135 -13.34 -4.95 -0.98
CA TYR A 135 -12.28 -4.83 0.03
C TYR A 135 -11.11 -3.97 -0.47
N ALA A 136 -10.65 -4.18 -1.70
CA ALA A 136 -9.57 -3.40 -2.27
C ALA A 136 -9.96 -1.92 -2.48
N LYS A 137 -11.26 -1.64 -2.68
CA LYS A 137 -11.83 -0.29 -2.74
C LYS A 137 -12.10 0.33 -1.37
N PHE A 138 -11.84 -0.37 -0.27
CA PHE A 138 -12.16 0.04 1.11
C PHE A 138 -13.65 0.38 1.31
N SER A 139 -14.54 -0.29 0.58
CA SER A 139 -15.99 -0.11 0.60
C SER A 139 -16.75 -1.38 1.00
N ALA A 140 -16.03 -2.38 1.54
CA ALA A 140 -16.62 -3.66 1.91
C ALA A 140 -17.55 -3.52 3.12
N SER A 141 -18.64 -4.26 3.08
CA SER A 141 -19.60 -4.46 4.18
C SER A 141 -19.42 -5.83 4.83
N LYS A 142 -20.17 -6.09 5.91
CA LYS A 142 -20.17 -7.41 6.58
C LYS A 142 -20.61 -8.56 5.67
N SER A 143 -21.38 -8.28 4.64
CA SER A 143 -21.87 -9.26 3.66
C SER A 143 -21.03 -9.36 2.40
N SER A 144 -19.97 -8.57 2.29
CA SER A 144 -19.12 -8.57 1.09
C SER A 144 -18.30 -9.85 0.99
N ASP A 145 -18.13 -10.34 -0.24
CA ASP A 145 -17.22 -11.43 -0.58
C ASP A 145 -15.77 -10.93 -0.61
N ILE A 146 -14.85 -11.86 -0.40
CA ILE A 146 -13.40 -11.63 -0.45
C ILE A 146 -12.92 -12.10 -1.83
N ASP A 147 -12.88 -11.17 -2.78
CA ASP A 147 -12.49 -11.46 -4.16
C ASP A 147 -10.97 -11.50 -4.29
N VAL A 148 -10.43 -12.65 -4.67
CA VAL A 148 -8.98 -12.89 -4.77
C VAL A 148 -8.64 -13.35 -6.18
N TYR A 149 -7.69 -12.66 -6.80
CA TYR A 149 -7.05 -13.09 -8.02
C TYR A 149 -5.77 -13.87 -7.68
N VAL A 150 -5.61 -15.02 -8.30
CA VAL A 150 -4.42 -15.88 -8.18
C VAL A 150 -3.90 -16.17 -9.59
N GLU A 151 -2.65 -15.77 -9.87
CA GLU A 151 -2.06 -16.06 -11.18
C GLU A 151 -1.82 -17.55 -11.34
N GLY A 152 -2.40 -18.15 -12.36
CA GLY A 152 -2.24 -19.57 -12.69
C GLY A 152 -3.54 -20.23 -13.14
N HIS A 153 -3.48 -21.56 -13.27
CA HIS A 153 -4.60 -22.38 -13.76
C HIS A 153 -4.83 -23.63 -12.88
N ASN A 154 -4.37 -23.60 -11.63
CA ASN A 154 -4.46 -24.73 -10.72
C ASN A 154 -5.82 -24.77 -9.99
N GLU A 155 -6.80 -25.50 -10.55
CA GLU A 155 -8.14 -25.63 -9.96
C GLU A 155 -8.13 -26.29 -8.57
N LYS A 156 -7.15 -27.15 -8.25
CA LYS A 156 -7.01 -27.69 -6.89
C LYS A 156 -6.63 -26.62 -5.90
N GLU A 157 -5.72 -25.71 -6.28
CA GLU A 157 -5.36 -24.57 -5.46
C GLU A 157 -6.57 -23.66 -5.20
N LYS A 158 -7.37 -23.36 -6.24
CA LYS A 158 -8.61 -22.61 -6.11
C LYS A 158 -9.54 -23.24 -5.06
N GLN A 159 -9.80 -24.56 -5.16
CA GLN A 159 -10.65 -25.26 -4.21
C GLN A 159 -10.13 -25.18 -2.77
N VAL A 160 -8.82 -25.28 -2.57
CA VAL A 160 -8.18 -25.16 -1.25
C VAL A 160 -8.36 -23.76 -0.69
N LEU A 161 -8.21 -22.72 -1.51
CA LEU A 161 -8.36 -21.33 -1.09
C LEU A 161 -9.84 -20.97 -0.82
N GLU A 162 -10.78 -21.40 -1.65
CA GLU A 162 -12.21 -21.18 -1.44
C GLU A 162 -12.74 -21.94 -0.22
N ALA A 163 -12.11 -23.05 0.17
CA ALA A 163 -12.46 -23.79 1.38
C ALA A 163 -12.04 -23.08 2.70
N ILE A 164 -11.22 -22.03 2.65
CA ILE A 164 -10.81 -21.24 3.82
C ILE A 164 -12.02 -20.54 4.45
N SER A 165 -12.92 -19.99 3.61
CA SER A 165 -14.13 -19.33 4.04
C SER A 165 -15.17 -19.31 2.91
N SER A 166 -16.45 -19.45 3.27
CA SER A 166 -17.57 -19.36 2.31
C SER A 166 -17.67 -17.99 1.60
N LYS A 167 -16.92 -16.99 2.08
CA LYS A 167 -16.84 -15.66 1.46
C LYS A 167 -15.70 -15.48 0.48
N VAL A 168 -14.77 -16.44 0.44
CA VAL A 168 -13.62 -16.34 -0.49
C VAL A 168 -14.07 -16.76 -1.88
N ASN A 169 -13.85 -15.88 -2.85
CA ASN A 169 -14.13 -16.09 -4.26
C ASN A 169 -12.82 -15.94 -5.04
N VAL A 170 -12.32 -17.03 -5.60
CA VAL A 170 -11.03 -17.05 -6.30
C VAL A 170 -11.22 -16.98 -7.80
N LYS A 171 -10.53 -16.05 -8.45
CA LYS A 171 -10.38 -15.95 -9.90
C LYS A 171 -8.99 -16.41 -10.28
N LEU A 172 -8.90 -17.53 -11.00
CA LEU A 172 -7.66 -17.98 -11.63
C LEU A 172 -7.52 -17.42 -13.02
N GLY A 173 -6.30 -17.17 -13.44
CA GLY A 173 -6.02 -16.79 -14.81
C GLY A 173 -4.58 -16.36 -15.03
N ARG A 174 -4.24 -16.20 -16.32
CA ARG A 174 -3.02 -15.50 -16.71
C ARG A 174 -3.19 -14.01 -16.49
N PHE A 175 -2.12 -13.32 -16.05
CA PHE A 175 -2.12 -11.88 -15.90
C PHE A 175 -2.06 -11.20 -17.28
N ASP A 176 -3.23 -11.01 -17.88
CA ASP A 176 -3.40 -10.39 -19.20
C ASP A 176 -3.89 -8.95 -19.02
N ILE A 177 -3.02 -7.99 -19.31
CA ILE A 177 -3.27 -6.54 -19.13
C ILE A 177 -4.43 -6.02 -19.98
N ASP A 178 -4.81 -6.74 -21.05
CA ASP A 178 -5.90 -6.35 -21.93
C ASP A 178 -7.27 -6.81 -21.41
N SER A 179 -7.29 -7.80 -20.52
CA SER A 179 -8.55 -8.31 -19.96
C SER A 179 -9.22 -7.29 -19.03
N LEU A 180 -10.56 -7.27 -19.01
CA LEU A 180 -11.34 -6.35 -18.17
C LEU A 180 -11.07 -6.59 -16.68
N LEU A 181 -10.89 -7.86 -16.25
CA LEU A 181 -10.60 -8.21 -14.88
C LEU A 181 -9.25 -7.63 -14.43
N ILE A 182 -8.20 -7.80 -15.24
CA ILE A 182 -6.87 -7.30 -14.88
C ILE A 182 -6.83 -5.77 -14.91
N LYS A 183 -7.53 -5.11 -15.83
CA LYS A 183 -7.69 -3.65 -15.81
C LYS A 183 -8.36 -3.16 -14.52
N GLU A 184 -9.40 -3.85 -14.03
CA GLU A 184 -10.00 -3.52 -12.74
C GLU A 184 -9.03 -3.74 -11.59
N ILE A 185 -8.30 -4.85 -11.58
CA ILE A 185 -7.27 -5.17 -10.58
C ILE A 185 -6.16 -4.11 -10.58
N ILE A 186 -5.67 -3.69 -11.73
CA ILE A 186 -4.64 -2.64 -11.83
C ILE A 186 -5.13 -1.34 -11.18
N LEU A 187 -6.38 -0.97 -11.39
CA LEU A 187 -6.97 0.25 -10.82
C LEU A 187 -7.25 0.15 -9.31
N ASN A 188 -7.71 -1.01 -8.86
CA ASN A 188 -8.19 -1.21 -7.49
C ASN A 188 -7.75 -2.58 -6.94
N HIS A 189 -6.60 -2.62 -6.32
CA HIS A 189 -6.01 -3.84 -5.76
C HIS A 189 -5.48 -3.63 -4.35
N VAL A 190 -5.30 -4.73 -3.62
CA VAL A 190 -4.39 -4.85 -2.48
C VAL A 190 -3.59 -6.14 -2.70
N ILE A 191 -2.28 -6.03 -2.78
CA ILE A 191 -1.42 -7.17 -3.08
C ILE A 191 -1.17 -7.95 -1.78
N ILE A 192 -1.61 -9.21 -1.75
CA ILE A 192 -1.37 -10.14 -0.62
C ILE A 192 0.04 -10.74 -0.74
N LYS A 193 0.45 -11.10 -1.96
CA LYS A 193 1.74 -11.72 -2.25
C LYS A 193 2.22 -11.32 -3.64
N GLY A 194 3.51 -11.03 -3.80
CA GLY A 194 4.11 -10.79 -5.11
C GLY A 194 4.04 -9.33 -5.57
N VAL A 195 4.38 -8.37 -4.71
CA VAL A 195 4.41 -6.94 -5.08
C VAL A 195 5.37 -6.70 -6.26
N GLU A 196 6.55 -7.33 -6.24
CA GLU A 196 7.53 -7.20 -7.32
C GLU A 196 7.03 -7.82 -8.63
N GLU A 197 6.38 -8.99 -8.53
CA GLU A 197 5.74 -9.66 -9.66
C GLU A 197 4.65 -8.80 -10.30
N PHE A 198 3.78 -8.19 -9.47
CA PHE A 198 2.72 -7.31 -9.95
C PHE A 198 3.27 -6.15 -10.78
N TYR A 199 4.25 -5.42 -10.25
CA TYR A 199 4.84 -4.27 -10.94
C TYR A 199 5.70 -4.67 -12.15
N GLY A 200 6.29 -5.87 -12.15
CA GLY A 200 6.92 -6.47 -13.33
C GLY A 200 5.92 -6.81 -14.43
N ARG A 201 4.75 -7.40 -14.08
CA ARG A 201 3.70 -7.73 -15.07
C ARG A 201 3.12 -6.51 -15.78
N ILE A 202 2.96 -5.39 -15.06
CA ILE A 202 2.42 -4.15 -15.66
C ILE A 202 3.50 -3.27 -16.31
N GLY A 203 4.78 -3.66 -16.26
CA GLY A 203 5.89 -2.91 -16.85
C GLY A 203 6.08 -1.50 -16.25
N PHE A 204 5.64 -1.27 -15.00
CA PHE A 204 5.56 0.09 -14.45
C PHE A 204 6.91 0.80 -14.39
N PHE A 205 8.01 0.06 -14.16
CA PHE A 205 9.37 0.60 -14.05
C PHE A 205 10.24 0.34 -15.28
N GLU A 206 9.68 -0.27 -16.31
CA GLU A 206 10.36 -0.45 -17.60
C GLU A 206 10.35 0.88 -18.35
N GLU A 207 11.46 1.22 -18.98
CA GLU A 207 11.54 2.38 -19.87
C GLU A 207 10.66 2.06 -21.10
N ALA A 208 9.85 3.01 -21.53
CA ALA A 208 9.16 2.91 -22.83
C ALA A 208 10.27 3.00 -23.91
N GLU A 209 10.45 1.90 -24.65
CA GLU A 209 11.33 1.86 -25.83
C GLU A 209 10.90 2.88 -26.89
#